data_c7664f5ef4d8c75b0ed5ee0dba62e147
#
_entry.id   c7664f5ef4d8c75b0ed5ee0dba62e147
#
_cell.length_a   1.000
_cell.length_b   1.000
_cell.length_c   1.000
_cell.angle_alpha   90.00
_cell.angle_beta   90.00
_cell.angle_gamma   90.00
#
_symmetry.space_group_name_H-M   'P 1'
#
loop_
_entity.id
_entity.type
_entity.pdbx_description
1 polymer ?
#
loop_
_entity_poly.entity_id
_entity_poly.type
_entity_poly.pdbx_seq_one_letter_code
_entity_poly.pdbx_strand_id
1 'polypeptide(L)'
;VDRFLSLVDVKRNRLQLIGVSCMLIASKYEEIYAPQIEEFCYITDNTYTREQVLTCEKQVLDTLGFDLTQPTIKTFLRRFIKAAAGEIPLDLTFEFLASYLAELCLMDYGMVNYLPSHIAASCVLVALWELGKPCWSQTLSFYSGYTPAELQHCAQAVHSLFKLSKTSKELPAAKEKYGNGKFCKVSTMACSAELPGYIFNPAA
;
A
#
# COMPACT_ATOMS: atom_id res chain seq x y z
N VAL A 1 -7.32 4.89 9.39
CA VAL A 1 -7.59 3.86 10.42
C VAL A 1 -6.50 3.90 11.47
N ASP A 2 -5.24 3.60 11.13
CA ASP A 2 -4.13 3.42 12.08
C ASP A 2 -3.88 4.65 12.98
N ARG A 3 -3.90 5.87 12.40
CA ARG A 3 -3.79 7.12 13.17
C ARG A 3 -4.90 7.27 14.22
N PHE A 4 -6.13 6.89 13.90
CA PHE A 4 -7.23 6.93 14.86
C PHE A 4 -7.04 5.88 15.96
N LEU A 5 -6.68 4.65 15.59
CA LEU A 5 -6.46 3.56 16.53
C LEU A 5 -5.23 3.78 17.44
N SER A 6 -4.27 4.60 17.03
CA SER A 6 -3.14 5.00 17.89
C SER A 6 -3.54 6.01 18.99
N LEU A 7 -4.69 6.67 18.84
CA LEU A 7 -5.17 7.68 19.77
C LEU A 7 -6.35 7.21 20.65
N VAL A 8 -7.09 6.19 20.16
CA VAL A 8 -8.34 5.75 20.80
C VAL A 8 -8.31 4.23 20.95
N ASP A 9 -8.52 3.77 22.19
CA ASP A 9 -8.73 2.35 22.47
C ASP A 9 -10.11 1.90 21.99
N VAL A 10 -10.13 0.90 21.11
CA VAL A 10 -11.34 0.46 20.42
C VAL A 10 -11.60 -1.02 20.63
N LYS A 11 -12.82 -1.35 21.05
CA LYS A 11 -13.25 -2.74 21.15
C LYS A 11 -13.33 -3.39 19.78
N ARG A 12 -12.95 -4.68 19.70
CA ARG A 12 -12.90 -5.47 18.45
C ARG A 12 -14.22 -5.41 17.65
N ASN A 13 -15.37 -5.43 18.30
CA ASN A 13 -16.68 -5.38 17.64
C ASN A 13 -17.01 -4.03 16.97
N ARG A 14 -16.19 -2.98 17.19
CA ARG A 14 -16.34 -1.67 16.55
C ARG A 14 -15.35 -1.43 15.41
N LEU A 15 -14.37 -2.32 15.19
CA LEU A 15 -13.32 -2.12 14.20
C LEU A 15 -13.88 -2.00 12.77
N GLN A 16 -14.88 -2.81 12.41
CA GLN A 16 -15.52 -2.75 11.10
C GLN A 16 -16.22 -1.40 10.89
N LEU A 17 -16.95 -0.89 11.90
CA LEU A 17 -17.60 0.42 11.82
C LEU A 17 -16.58 1.53 11.58
N ILE A 18 -15.46 1.50 12.30
CA ILE A 18 -14.37 2.48 12.12
C ILE A 18 -13.78 2.35 10.72
N GLY A 19 -13.50 1.12 10.26
CA GLY A 19 -12.98 0.88 8.92
C GLY A 19 -13.87 1.47 7.83
N VAL A 20 -15.17 1.20 7.89
CA VAL A 20 -16.17 1.70 6.93
C VAL A 20 -16.30 3.22 6.99
N SER A 21 -16.34 3.80 8.19
CA SER A 21 -16.40 5.26 8.35
C SER A 21 -15.12 5.95 7.85
N CYS A 22 -13.95 5.35 8.06
CA CYS A 22 -12.69 5.85 7.50
C CYS A 22 -12.67 5.74 5.96
N MET A 23 -13.26 4.69 5.37
CA MET A 23 -13.41 4.57 3.92
C MET A 23 -14.34 5.66 3.36
N LEU A 24 -15.46 5.95 4.03
CA LEU A 24 -16.35 7.07 3.67
C LEU A 24 -15.59 8.40 3.68
N ILE A 25 -14.81 8.67 4.72
CA ILE A 25 -13.97 9.88 4.82
C ILE A 25 -12.97 9.93 3.66
N ALA A 26 -12.26 8.82 3.40
CA ALA A 26 -11.26 8.75 2.35
C ALA A 26 -11.88 8.95 0.95
N SER A 27 -13.06 8.38 0.69
CA SER A 27 -13.79 8.57 -0.57
C SER A 27 -14.20 10.04 -0.77
N LYS A 28 -14.74 10.68 0.26
CA LYS A 28 -15.08 12.11 0.21
C LYS A 28 -13.85 13.01 -0.02
N TYR A 29 -12.67 12.57 0.45
CA TYR A 29 -11.43 13.32 0.31
C TYR A 29 -10.79 13.16 -1.08
N GLU A 30 -10.79 11.95 -1.64
CA GLU A 30 -10.01 11.59 -2.84
C GLU A 30 -10.84 11.51 -4.13
N GLU A 31 -12.14 11.22 -4.04
CA GLU A 31 -12.97 10.97 -5.22
C GLU A 31 -13.77 12.19 -5.64
N ILE A 32 -13.89 12.41 -6.95
CA ILE A 32 -14.74 13.49 -7.52
C ILE A 32 -16.21 13.22 -7.20
N TYR A 33 -16.62 11.96 -7.28
CA TYR A 33 -17.97 11.47 -6.97
C TYR A 33 -17.85 10.38 -5.90
N ALA A 34 -17.86 10.81 -4.64
CA ALA A 34 -17.83 9.87 -3.53
C ALA A 34 -19.13 9.03 -3.50
N PRO A 35 -19.03 7.71 -3.22
CA PRO A 35 -20.20 6.87 -3.03
C PRO A 35 -21.13 7.41 -1.92
N GLN A 36 -22.41 7.12 -2.01
CA GLN A 36 -23.39 7.53 -1.00
C GLN A 36 -23.21 6.68 0.28
N ILE A 37 -23.62 7.22 1.41
CA ILE A 37 -23.47 6.54 2.71
C ILE A 37 -24.20 5.21 2.75
N GLU A 38 -25.29 5.09 2.01
CA GLU A 38 -26.11 3.88 1.90
C GLU A 38 -25.30 2.71 1.28
N GLU A 39 -24.36 3.03 0.36
CA GLU A 39 -23.48 2.02 -0.23
C GLU A 39 -22.49 1.48 0.82
N PHE A 40 -21.99 2.33 1.71
CA PHE A 40 -21.16 1.90 2.83
C PHE A 40 -21.93 1.09 3.87
N CYS A 41 -23.19 1.37 4.10
CA CYS A 41 -24.05 0.50 4.92
C CYS A 41 -24.28 -0.85 4.25
N TYR A 42 -24.58 -0.85 2.95
CA TYR A 42 -24.82 -2.06 2.16
C TYR A 42 -23.63 -3.03 2.16
N ILE A 43 -22.40 -2.56 1.96
CA ILE A 43 -21.21 -3.44 1.96
C ILE A 43 -20.93 -4.11 3.32
N THR A 44 -21.52 -3.61 4.40
CA THR A 44 -21.49 -4.27 5.72
C THR A 44 -22.65 -5.22 5.96
N ASP A 45 -23.39 -5.56 4.91
CA ASP A 45 -24.64 -6.32 4.98
C ASP A 45 -25.65 -5.66 5.95
N ASN A 46 -25.73 -4.33 5.90
CA ASN A 46 -26.55 -3.48 6.77
C ASN A 46 -26.34 -3.72 8.27
N THR A 47 -25.16 -4.17 8.66
CA THR A 47 -24.78 -4.34 10.08
C THR A 47 -24.83 -3.02 10.84
N TYR A 48 -24.58 -1.90 10.15
CA TYR A 48 -24.59 -0.55 10.73
C TYR A 48 -25.60 0.34 10.04
N THR A 49 -26.30 1.16 10.85
CA THR A 49 -27.23 2.16 10.32
C THR A 49 -26.48 3.39 9.82
N ARG A 50 -27.17 4.18 9.00
CA ARG A 50 -26.65 5.47 8.50
C ARG A 50 -26.21 6.38 9.63
N GLU A 51 -26.99 6.47 10.71
CA GLU A 51 -26.69 7.32 11.88
C GLU A 51 -25.44 6.85 12.62
N GLN A 52 -25.22 5.53 12.72
CA GLN A 52 -24.03 4.97 13.35
C GLN A 52 -22.77 5.30 12.54
N VAL A 53 -22.83 5.19 11.21
CA VAL A 53 -21.69 5.52 10.32
C VAL A 53 -21.38 7.02 10.40
N LEU A 54 -22.40 7.91 10.34
CA LEU A 54 -22.20 9.37 10.46
C LEU A 54 -21.66 9.79 11.83
N THR A 55 -22.15 9.16 12.91
CA THR A 55 -21.64 9.43 14.25
C THR A 55 -20.17 9.02 14.38
N CYS A 56 -19.81 7.86 13.81
CA CYS A 56 -18.44 7.38 13.80
C CYS A 56 -17.54 8.26 12.90
N GLU A 57 -18.02 8.69 11.72
CA GLU A 57 -17.33 9.64 10.85
C GLU A 57 -16.96 10.91 11.61
N LYS A 58 -17.94 11.51 12.30
CA LYS A 58 -17.70 12.70 13.12
C LYS A 58 -16.67 12.45 14.20
N GLN A 59 -16.79 11.34 14.93
CA GLN A 59 -15.82 10.95 15.96
C GLN A 59 -14.39 10.84 15.42
N VAL A 60 -14.22 10.20 14.25
CA VAL A 60 -12.91 10.05 13.61
C VAL A 60 -12.34 11.42 13.20
N LEU A 61 -13.15 12.27 12.58
CA LEU A 61 -12.73 13.62 12.15
C LEU A 61 -12.34 14.50 13.33
N ASP A 62 -13.16 14.53 14.38
CA ASP A 62 -12.88 15.31 15.59
C ASP A 62 -11.60 14.83 16.29
N THR A 63 -11.40 13.50 16.39
CA THR A 63 -10.20 12.91 17.02
C THR A 63 -8.93 13.23 16.23
N LEU A 64 -9.01 13.26 14.90
CA LEU A 64 -7.86 13.58 14.03
C LEU A 64 -7.69 15.10 13.80
N GLY A 65 -8.55 15.96 14.40
CA GLY A 65 -8.52 17.41 14.21
C GLY A 65 -8.71 17.81 12.75
N PHE A 66 -9.44 17.01 11.96
CA PHE A 66 -9.62 17.20 10.50
C PHE A 66 -8.30 17.20 9.70
N ASP A 67 -7.18 16.81 10.32
CA ASP A 67 -5.89 16.67 9.63
C ASP A 67 -5.85 15.37 8.82
N LEU A 68 -6.38 15.42 7.60
CA LEU A 68 -6.48 14.27 6.70
C LEU A 68 -5.36 14.22 5.64
N THR A 69 -4.73 15.35 5.36
CA THR A 69 -3.71 15.50 4.33
C THR A 69 -2.37 14.94 4.79
N GLN A 70 -2.24 13.62 4.74
CA GLN A 70 -1.00 12.92 5.08
C GLN A 70 -0.41 12.25 3.83
N PRO A 71 0.93 12.27 3.65
CA PRO A 71 1.56 11.61 2.52
C PRO A 71 1.40 10.09 2.66
N THR A 72 0.77 9.49 1.65
CA THR A 72 0.50 8.04 1.60
C THR A 72 1.59 7.29 0.85
N ILE A 73 1.60 5.95 0.97
CA ILE A 73 2.45 5.08 0.14
C ILE A 73 2.27 5.43 -1.34
N LYS A 74 1.04 5.65 -1.82
CA LYS A 74 0.76 5.97 -3.23
C LYS A 74 1.39 7.28 -3.68
N THR A 75 1.43 8.29 -2.81
CA THR A 75 2.06 9.60 -3.08
C THR A 75 3.55 9.43 -3.37
N PHE A 76 4.27 8.69 -2.51
CA PHE A 76 5.68 8.41 -2.69
C PHE A 76 5.93 7.46 -3.86
N LEU A 77 5.12 6.41 -4.00
CA LEU A 77 5.24 5.42 -5.06
C LEU A 77 5.20 6.07 -6.44
N ARG A 78 4.24 6.98 -6.67
CA ARG A 78 4.12 7.75 -7.93
C ARG A 78 5.40 8.51 -8.26
N ARG A 79 5.99 9.15 -7.25
CA ARG A 79 7.23 9.91 -7.39
C ARG A 79 8.41 9.00 -7.72
N PHE A 80 8.54 7.87 -7.04
CA PHE A 80 9.69 6.96 -7.21
C PHE A 80 9.60 6.15 -8.50
N ILE A 81 8.39 5.75 -8.93
CA ILE A 81 8.17 5.16 -10.26
C ILE A 81 8.60 6.14 -11.36
N LYS A 82 8.22 7.41 -11.24
CA LYS A 82 8.62 8.44 -12.20
C LYS A 82 10.15 8.65 -12.23
N ALA A 83 10.80 8.62 -11.08
CA ALA A 83 12.26 8.72 -10.98
C ALA A 83 12.95 7.52 -11.65
N ALA A 84 12.48 6.29 -11.40
CA ALA A 84 12.99 5.08 -12.04
C ALA A 84 12.79 5.09 -13.57
N ALA A 85 11.62 5.50 -14.04
CA ALA A 85 11.29 5.57 -15.47
C ALA A 85 12.09 6.65 -16.24
N GLY A 86 12.67 7.61 -15.55
CA GLY A 86 13.55 8.62 -16.15
C GLY A 86 14.92 8.06 -16.58
N GLU A 87 15.34 6.92 -16.06
CA GLU A 87 16.65 6.31 -16.34
C GLU A 87 16.54 5.02 -17.15
N ILE A 88 15.48 4.26 -16.96
CA ILE A 88 15.29 2.93 -17.54
C ILE A 88 13.95 2.90 -18.27
N PRO A 89 13.86 2.36 -19.49
CA PRO A 89 12.59 2.14 -20.14
C PRO A 89 11.79 1.12 -19.32
N LEU A 90 10.78 1.59 -18.60
CA LEU A 90 9.88 0.81 -17.79
C LEU A 90 8.49 0.82 -18.45
N ASP A 91 7.84 -0.34 -18.40
CA ASP A 91 6.49 -0.53 -18.91
C ASP A 91 5.43 -0.49 -17.78
N LEU A 92 4.18 -0.61 -18.20
CA LEU A 92 3.06 -0.66 -17.25
C LEU A 92 3.15 -1.86 -16.28
N THR A 93 3.85 -2.91 -16.66
CA THR A 93 4.05 -4.09 -15.78
C THR A 93 4.79 -3.70 -14.51
N PHE A 94 5.83 -2.87 -14.64
CA PHE A 94 6.56 -2.35 -13.49
C PHE A 94 5.66 -1.51 -12.57
N GLU A 95 4.90 -0.57 -13.15
CA GLU A 95 4.01 0.29 -12.36
C GLU A 95 2.94 -0.52 -11.62
N PHE A 96 2.34 -1.50 -12.31
CA PHE A 96 1.32 -2.36 -11.70
C PHE A 96 1.92 -3.32 -10.67
N LEU A 97 3.12 -3.85 -10.91
CA LEU A 97 3.78 -4.71 -9.92
C LEU A 97 4.11 -3.92 -8.65
N ALA A 98 4.73 -2.74 -8.77
CA ALA A 98 5.01 -1.88 -7.62
C ALA A 98 3.73 -1.47 -6.87
N SER A 99 2.64 -1.19 -7.59
CA SER A 99 1.33 -0.88 -7.00
C SER A 99 0.71 -2.09 -6.30
N TYR A 100 0.84 -3.29 -6.87
CA TYR A 100 0.38 -4.53 -6.25
C TYR A 100 1.11 -4.81 -4.93
N LEU A 101 2.44 -4.68 -4.94
CA LEU A 101 3.25 -4.84 -3.72
C LEU A 101 2.83 -3.85 -2.64
N ALA A 102 2.57 -2.60 -3.00
CA ALA A 102 2.10 -1.59 -2.07
C ALA A 102 0.70 -1.93 -1.49
N GLU A 103 -0.22 -2.48 -2.29
CA GLU A 103 -1.53 -2.93 -1.80
C GLU A 103 -1.41 -4.16 -0.87
N LEU A 104 -0.47 -5.07 -1.12
CA LEU A 104 -0.19 -6.16 -0.17
C LEU A 104 0.29 -5.63 1.19
N CYS A 105 1.13 -4.60 1.19
CA CYS A 105 1.61 -3.97 2.42
C CYS A 105 0.49 -3.34 3.25
N LEU A 106 -0.58 -2.83 2.62
CA LEU A 106 -1.73 -2.27 3.34
C LEU A 106 -2.54 -3.33 4.12
N MET A 107 -2.39 -4.60 3.77
CA MET A 107 -3.12 -5.71 4.39
C MET A 107 -2.33 -6.40 5.52
N ASP A 108 -1.07 -6.02 5.74
CA ASP A 108 -0.22 -6.58 6.78
C ASP A 108 0.07 -5.55 7.87
N TYR A 109 -0.31 -5.88 9.11
CA TYR A 109 -0.15 -4.98 10.24
C TYR A 109 1.32 -4.71 10.60
N GLY A 110 2.22 -5.63 10.31
CA GLY A 110 3.65 -5.46 10.53
C GLY A 110 4.24 -4.30 9.73
N MET A 111 3.61 -3.95 8.59
CA MET A 111 4.06 -2.86 7.73
C MET A 111 3.81 -1.47 8.33
N VAL A 112 2.97 -1.34 9.37
CA VAL A 112 2.76 -0.07 10.10
C VAL A 112 4.05 0.43 10.78
N ASN A 113 5.02 -0.45 11.03
CA ASN A 113 6.33 -0.08 11.60
C ASN A 113 7.23 0.71 10.64
N TYR A 114 6.90 0.79 9.35
CA TYR A 114 7.68 1.49 8.34
C TYR A 114 6.99 2.78 7.90
N LEU A 115 7.78 3.80 7.58
CA LEU A 115 7.25 5.02 6.98
C LEU A 115 6.66 4.73 5.59
N PRO A 116 5.59 5.44 5.18
CA PRO A 116 5.00 5.29 3.84
C PRO A 116 6.01 5.46 2.70
N SER A 117 6.98 6.37 2.85
CA SER A 117 8.08 6.55 1.88
C SER A 117 9.01 5.34 1.83
N HIS A 118 9.29 4.72 2.98
CA HIS A 118 10.14 3.55 3.08
C HIS A 118 9.50 2.34 2.40
N ILE A 119 8.21 2.11 2.65
CA ILE A 119 7.43 1.06 1.96
C ILE A 119 7.42 1.30 0.45
N ALA A 120 7.12 2.53 0.01
CA ALA A 120 7.08 2.85 -1.42
C ALA A 120 8.43 2.62 -2.12
N ALA A 121 9.54 3.03 -1.50
CA ALA A 121 10.90 2.79 -2.01
C ALA A 121 11.22 1.29 -2.09
N SER A 122 10.87 0.54 -1.04
CA SER A 122 11.05 -0.92 -1.00
C SER A 122 10.22 -1.65 -2.05
N CYS A 123 8.97 -1.22 -2.31
CA CYS A 123 8.14 -1.77 -3.38
C CYS A 123 8.75 -1.53 -4.77
N VAL A 124 9.33 -0.35 -5.01
CA VAL A 124 10.03 -0.04 -6.26
C VAL A 124 11.27 -0.93 -6.41
N LEU A 125 12.09 -1.07 -5.37
CA LEU A 125 13.28 -1.92 -5.40
C LEU A 125 12.92 -3.39 -5.69
N VAL A 126 11.93 -3.94 -4.99
CA VAL A 126 11.48 -5.32 -5.20
C VAL A 126 10.90 -5.50 -6.61
N ALA A 127 10.11 -4.54 -7.11
CA ALA A 127 9.54 -4.63 -8.46
C ALA A 127 10.64 -4.59 -9.54
N LEU A 128 11.67 -3.75 -9.39
CA LEU A 128 12.83 -3.73 -10.29
C LEU A 128 13.55 -5.08 -10.29
N TRP A 129 13.80 -5.64 -9.09
CA TRP A 129 14.44 -6.95 -8.94
C TRP A 129 13.65 -8.06 -9.64
N GLU A 130 12.35 -8.18 -9.37
CA GLU A 130 11.50 -9.23 -9.94
C GLU A 130 11.38 -9.13 -11.48
N LEU A 131 11.59 -7.95 -12.04
CA LEU A 131 11.61 -7.72 -13.50
C LEU A 131 13.02 -7.82 -14.11
N GLY A 132 14.04 -8.20 -13.34
CA GLY A 132 15.42 -8.31 -13.82
C GLY A 132 16.01 -6.96 -14.26
N LYS A 133 15.57 -5.86 -13.66
CA LYS A 133 16.06 -4.50 -13.94
C LYS A 133 17.15 -4.09 -12.93
N PRO A 134 17.98 -3.09 -13.25
CA PRO A 134 18.90 -2.52 -12.26
C PRO A 134 18.14 -2.07 -11.01
N CYS A 135 18.55 -2.58 -9.82
CA CYS A 135 17.69 -2.48 -8.64
C CYS A 135 17.63 -1.08 -8.03
N TRP A 136 18.76 -0.34 -8.02
CA TRP A 136 18.77 0.96 -7.35
C TRP A 136 19.82 1.89 -7.97
N SER A 137 19.35 3.02 -8.47
CA SER A 137 20.19 4.03 -9.10
C SER A 137 20.51 5.19 -8.16
N GLN A 138 21.49 6.02 -8.52
CA GLN A 138 21.75 7.27 -7.81
C GLN A 138 20.56 8.21 -7.84
N THR A 139 19.81 8.24 -8.94
CA THR A 139 18.59 9.04 -9.06
C THR A 139 17.54 8.56 -8.06
N LEU A 140 17.32 7.24 -7.95
CA LEU A 140 16.41 6.70 -6.93
C LEU A 140 16.88 7.02 -5.51
N SER A 141 18.17 6.90 -5.21
CA SER A 141 18.72 7.31 -3.92
C SER A 141 18.47 8.80 -3.64
N PHE A 142 18.71 9.66 -4.62
CA PHE A 142 18.47 11.10 -4.48
C PHE A 142 17.00 11.46 -4.25
N TYR A 143 16.08 10.92 -5.07
CA TYR A 143 14.66 11.24 -4.97
C TYR A 143 13.96 10.61 -3.79
N SER A 144 14.43 9.46 -3.31
CA SER A 144 13.84 8.77 -2.16
C SER A 144 14.47 9.19 -0.83
N GLY A 145 15.74 9.59 -0.84
CA GLY A 145 16.53 9.82 0.35
C GLY A 145 17.01 8.53 1.02
N TYR A 146 16.86 7.35 0.36
CA TYR A 146 17.25 6.06 0.91
C TYR A 146 18.38 5.44 0.11
N THR A 147 19.33 4.82 0.81
CA THR A 147 20.30 3.89 0.24
C THR A 147 19.70 2.49 0.17
N PRO A 148 20.20 1.59 -0.70
CA PRO A 148 19.75 0.20 -0.73
C PRO A 148 19.87 -0.50 0.62
N ALA A 149 20.94 -0.24 1.38
CA ALA A 149 21.18 -0.83 2.68
C ALA A 149 20.08 -0.48 3.70
N GLU A 150 19.63 0.77 3.70
CA GLU A 150 18.53 1.22 4.58
C GLU A 150 17.19 0.55 4.22
N LEU A 151 17.00 0.18 2.95
CA LEU A 151 15.77 -0.49 2.49
C LEU A 151 15.73 -1.99 2.81
N GLN A 152 16.84 -2.62 3.20
CA GLN A 152 16.98 -4.06 3.29
C GLN A 152 15.84 -4.74 4.06
N HIS A 153 15.61 -4.35 5.30
CA HIS A 153 14.59 -4.99 6.14
C HIS A 153 13.18 -4.82 5.60
N CYS A 154 12.84 -3.61 5.17
CA CYS A 154 11.52 -3.35 4.59
C CYS A 154 11.32 -4.09 3.26
N ALA A 155 12.32 -4.09 2.37
CA ALA A 155 12.26 -4.80 1.10
C ALA A 155 12.10 -6.33 1.29
N GLN A 156 12.78 -6.91 2.27
CA GLN A 156 12.62 -8.32 2.64
C GLN A 156 11.21 -8.61 3.16
N ALA A 157 10.63 -7.71 3.95
CA ALA A 157 9.23 -7.83 4.40
C ALA A 157 8.26 -7.76 3.20
N VAL A 158 8.41 -6.78 2.31
CA VAL A 158 7.62 -6.65 1.08
C VAL A 158 7.72 -7.91 0.21
N HIS A 159 8.92 -8.42 -0.02
CA HIS A 159 9.15 -9.64 -0.79
C HIS A 159 8.49 -10.86 -0.14
N SER A 160 8.55 -10.97 1.19
CA SER A 160 7.90 -12.04 1.95
C SER A 160 6.38 -12.01 1.77
N LEU A 161 5.76 -10.83 1.78
CA LEU A 161 4.33 -10.65 1.49
C LEU A 161 4.00 -11.05 0.04
N PHE A 162 4.85 -10.67 -0.92
CA PHE A 162 4.67 -11.09 -2.32
C PHE A 162 4.73 -12.61 -2.45
N LYS A 163 5.68 -13.27 -1.81
CA LYS A 163 5.81 -14.73 -1.78
C LYS A 163 4.59 -15.38 -1.11
N LEU A 164 4.16 -14.86 0.05
CA LEU A 164 2.99 -15.36 0.75
C LEU A 164 1.70 -15.22 -0.09
N SER A 165 1.56 -14.15 -0.86
CA SER A 165 0.39 -13.92 -1.73
C SER A 165 0.21 -15.01 -2.80
N LYS A 166 1.26 -15.77 -3.13
CA LYS A 166 1.18 -16.88 -4.11
C LYS A 166 0.44 -18.09 -3.54
N THR A 167 0.60 -18.36 -2.26
CA THR A 167 0.06 -19.56 -1.58
C THR A 167 -1.15 -19.27 -0.71
N SER A 168 -1.23 -18.06 -0.14
CA SER A 168 -2.35 -17.66 0.74
C SER A 168 -3.66 -17.55 -0.03
N LYS A 169 -4.73 -18.02 0.61
CA LYS A 169 -6.13 -17.82 0.19
C LYS A 169 -6.83 -16.74 1.00
N GLU A 170 -6.15 -16.19 1.99
CA GLU A 170 -6.67 -15.10 2.80
C GLU A 170 -6.59 -13.79 2.03
N LEU A 171 -7.58 -12.92 2.19
CA LEU A 171 -7.66 -11.59 1.59
C LEU A 171 -7.37 -11.58 0.07
N PRO A 172 -8.13 -12.31 -0.76
CA PRO A 172 -7.80 -12.54 -2.17
C PRO A 172 -7.99 -11.31 -3.07
N ALA A 173 -8.66 -10.24 -2.60
CA ALA A 173 -9.11 -9.12 -3.41
C ALA A 173 -8.00 -8.43 -4.21
N ALA A 174 -6.85 -8.14 -3.58
CA ALA A 174 -5.71 -7.54 -4.29
C ALA A 174 -5.15 -8.50 -5.34
N LYS A 175 -5.02 -9.80 -5.01
CA LYS A 175 -4.54 -10.83 -5.94
C LYS A 175 -5.45 -10.98 -7.15
N GLU A 176 -6.75 -11.00 -6.96
CA GLU A 176 -7.77 -11.08 -8.02
C GLU A 176 -7.74 -9.84 -8.90
N LYS A 177 -7.73 -8.65 -8.29
CA LYS A 177 -7.61 -7.37 -9.00
C LYS A 177 -6.42 -7.38 -9.95
N TYR A 178 -5.22 -7.66 -9.45
CA TYR A 178 -3.98 -7.64 -10.22
C TYR A 178 -3.74 -8.92 -11.05
N GLY A 179 -4.61 -9.90 -10.97
CA GLY A 179 -4.70 -11.06 -11.87
C GLY A 179 -5.41 -10.77 -13.19
N ASN A 180 -6.09 -9.63 -13.29
CA ASN A 180 -6.78 -9.21 -14.51
C ASN A 180 -5.79 -8.70 -15.57
N GLY A 181 -6.10 -8.92 -16.84
CA GLY A 181 -5.31 -8.43 -17.99
C GLY A 181 -5.09 -6.92 -17.99
N LYS A 182 -6.05 -6.14 -17.48
CA LYS A 182 -5.95 -4.68 -17.31
C LYS A 182 -4.72 -4.27 -16.47
N PHE A 183 -4.30 -5.12 -15.54
CA PHE A 183 -3.14 -4.90 -14.67
C PHE A 183 -1.95 -5.79 -15.04
N CYS A 184 -1.81 -6.16 -16.32
CA CYS A 184 -0.72 -6.99 -16.83
C CYS A 184 -0.57 -8.35 -16.11
N LYS A 185 -1.59 -8.80 -15.38
CA LYS A 185 -1.61 -10.04 -14.60
C LYS A 185 -0.44 -10.17 -13.60
N VAL A 186 0.04 -9.06 -13.04
CA VAL A 186 1.26 -9.05 -12.20
C VAL A 186 1.15 -9.92 -10.94
N SER A 187 -0.06 -10.17 -10.42
CA SER A 187 -0.23 -11.07 -9.29
C SER A 187 0.07 -12.54 -9.64
N THR A 188 0.04 -12.93 -10.93
CA THR A 188 0.35 -14.28 -11.38
C THR A 188 1.82 -14.49 -11.75
N MET A 189 2.62 -13.44 -11.80
CA MET A 189 4.05 -13.53 -12.10
C MET A 189 4.76 -14.42 -11.07
N ALA A 190 5.82 -15.09 -11.50
CA ALA A 190 6.69 -15.82 -10.58
C ALA A 190 7.31 -14.87 -9.58
N CYS A 191 7.56 -15.36 -8.37
CA CYS A 191 8.28 -14.62 -7.33
C CYS A 191 9.65 -15.29 -7.18
N SER A 192 10.72 -14.50 -7.09
CA SER A 192 12.06 -15.02 -6.82
C SER A 192 12.10 -15.72 -5.45
N ALA A 193 13.06 -16.66 -5.29
CA ALA A 193 13.17 -17.41 -4.05
C ALA A 193 13.55 -16.50 -2.87
N GLU A 194 14.45 -15.55 -3.11
CA GLU A 194 14.98 -14.60 -2.13
C GLU A 194 15.49 -13.33 -2.79
N LEU A 195 15.69 -12.29 -1.97
CA LEU A 195 16.42 -11.07 -2.36
C LEU A 195 17.88 -11.24 -1.93
N PRO A 196 18.83 -11.34 -2.86
CA PRO A 196 20.23 -11.57 -2.51
C PRO A 196 20.85 -10.34 -1.84
N GLY A 197 21.74 -10.57 -0.89
CA GLY A 197 22.34 -9.53 -0.07
C GLY A 197 23.13 -8.46 -0.87
N TYR A 198 23.67 -8.82 -2.05
CA TYR A 198 24.43 -7.87 -2.87
C TYR A 198 23.60 -6.71 -3.44
N ILE A 199 22.28 -6.83 -3.56
CA ILE A 199 21.43 -5.74 -4.03
C ILE A 199 21.35 -4.59 -3.01
N PHE A 200 21.62 -4.89 -1.75
CA PHE A 200 21.61 -3.93 -0.65
C PHE A 200 22.99 -3.34 -0.36
N ASN A 201 24.04 -4.03 -0.77
CA ASN A 201 25.42 -3.60 -0.65
C ASN A 201 26.10 -3.73 -2.02
N PRO A 202 25.69 -2.92 -3.03
CA PRO A 202 26.43 -2.89 -4.29
C PRO A 202 27.86 -2.51 -3.96
N ALA A 203 28.82 -3.35 -4.37
CA ALA A 203 30.24 -3.03 -4.18
C ALA A 203 30.52 -1.64 -4.75
N ALA A 204 31.20 -0.81 -3.95
CA ALA A 204 31.55 0.56 -4.26
C ALA A 204 32.42 0.64 -5.53
#